data_b318cfd1800ecdce99596467b4cbeeac
#
_entry.id   b318cfd1800ecdce99596467b4cbeeac
#
_cell.length_a   1.000
_cell.length_b   1.000
_cell.length_c   1.000
_cell.angle_alpha   90.00
_cell.angle_beta   90.00
_cell.angle_gamma   90.00
#
_symmetry.space_group_name_H-M   'P 1'
#
loop_
_entity.id
_entity.type
_entity.pdbx_description
1 polymer ?
#
loop_
_entity_poly.entity_id
_entity_poly.type
_entity_poly.pdbx_seq_one_letter_code
_entity_poly.pdbx_strand_id
1 'polypeptide(L)'
;MKKSWLSGMLCLLMCISCTNVPNPEEYITDCEKSDFVKTPRFEETMAYFQKLADVSSMVKITSFGTSPEGRDLSLVIVDKDGLQSPEAIRQKGRVIILIESCIHSGEPDGKDASMMFLRDMIIHQKDIDLLDDVSFLFIPVFNVDGHENFSATNRINQNGPEELGTRNTAQQLNLNRDFLKADAPEMRAWLKLYNRWMPELFIDVHVTNGADFQYVMTYAIDNRGTLMEEGLRKWSLDIYEKQLNERMTEVGFPIFLYASFRKYNAPESGIIIDTFDPRYSESYAAVHNRLGLLIENHIYKPYKQRVLATIEAFKASARILAENKESLVKTIAQADQHVASPEYRTKPMDLVFAPVNKDSVWVDYLSWARDTVKSDLSGADWVRHNYEKPITLRCPLITSYEGTLSVQLPEAYVLMPQWDKVIDLLDLHNIRYSRLTEPKEMTVQTYRYTKATFSTRQSEGRIPVLKTEYTTQMETRTCPAGSVVIDMNQPNGRLAAWLLEPSAPGSLVYWGFFNQVVQSTNEFWIRLPYMEEKGRELLKKDPALKAEFEERMKDPAFAKDSQAILNFFYQKVKKTAHQNNELHPAWRVMK
;
A
#
# COMPACT_ATOMS: atom_id res chain seq x y z
N MET A 1 -75.57 -14.98 -56.42
CA MET A 1 -74.28 -14.36 -56.20
C MET A 1 -74.28 -13.77 -54.74
N LYS A 2 -73.77 -14.51 -53.80
CA LYS A 2 -73.69 -14.06 -52.38
C LYS A 2 -72.19 -13.89 -52.03
N LYS A 3 -71.78 -12.67 -51.77
CA LYS A 3 -70.43 -12.36 -51.23
C LYS A 3 -70.41 -12.55 -49.71
N SER A 4 -69.63 -13.48 -49.25
CA SER A 4 -69.32 -13.66 -47.84
C SER A 4 -68.14 -12.74 -47.45
N TRP A 5 -68.30 -11.96 -46.40
CA TRP A 5 -67.28 -11.18 -45.76
C TRP A 5 -66.71 -12.00 -44.59
N LEU A 6 -65.43 -12.38 -44.66
CA LEU A 6 -64.70 -12.91 -43.49
C LEU A 6 -64.07 -11.72 -42.78
N SER A 7 -64.52 -11.45 -41.57
CA SER A 7 -63.87 -10.53 -40.64
C SER A 7 -62.75 -11.29 -39.93
N GLY A 8 -61.49 -10.99 -40.27
CA GLY A 8 -60.34 -11.46 -39.54
C GLY A 8 -60.13 -10.63 -38.26
N MET A 9 -60.36 -11.25 -37.10
CA MET A 9 -60.07 -10.67 -35.77
C MET A 9 -58.58 -10.89 -35.45
N LEU A 10 -57.79 -9.82 -35.59
CA LEU A 10 -56.38 -9.81 -35.23
C LEU A 10 -56.25 -9.67 -33.70
N CYS A 11 -56.02 -10.79 -32.98
CA CYS A 11 -55.65 -10.76 -31.56
C CYS A 11 -54.25 -10.21 -31.39
N LEU A 12 -54.13 -8.95 -30.98
CA LEU A 12 -52.89 -8.35 -30.54
C LEU A 12 -52.54 -8.95 -29.14
N LEU A 13 -51.68 -9.95 -29.09
CA LEU A 13 -51.03 -10.42 -27.86
C LEU A 13 -50.11 -9.31 -27.37
N MET A 14 -50.60 -8.47 -26.45
CA MET A 14 -49.74 -7.63 -25.62
C MET A 14 -48.97 -8.58 -24.69
N CYS A 15 -47.71 -8.85 -25.01
CA CYS A 15 -46.78 -9.36 -24.04
C CYS A 15 -46.57 -8.27 -22.96
N ILE A 16 -47.35 -8.34 -21.88
CA ILE A 16 -47.07 -7.62 -20.66
C ILE A 16 -45.78 -8.28 -20.09
N SER A 17 -44.65 -7.70 -20.41
CA SER A 17 -43.41 -8.00 -19.69
C SER A 17 -43.63 -7.53 -18.26
N CYS A 18 -44.01 -8.44 -17.38
CA CYS A 18 -43.98 -8.19 -15.95
C CYS A 18 -42.52 -7.99 -15.58
N THR A 19 -42.04 -6.75 -15.60
CA THR A 19 -40.84 -6.40 -14.87
C THR A 19 -41.17 -6.62 -13.40
N ASN A 20 -40.78 -7.77 -12.86
CA ASN A 20 -40.81 -7.99 -11.41
C ASN A 20 -39.94 -6.91 -10.76
N VAL A 21 -40.58 -5.87 -10.24
CA VAL A 21 -39.91 -4.89 -9.38
C VAL A 21 -39.43 -5.66 -8.16
N PRO A 22 -38.14 -5.70 -7.89
CA PRO A 22 -37.60 -6.43 -6.75
C PRO A 22 -38.27 -5.96 -5.45
N ASN A 23 -38.73 -6.90 -4.59
CA ASN A 23 -39.22 -6.54 -3.26
C ASN A 23 -38.05 -6.08 -2.39
N PRO A 24 -37.96 -4.79 -1.97
CA PRO A 24 -36.82 -4.27 -1.25
C PRO A 24 -36.49 -5.01 0.06
N GLU A 25 -37.50 -5.55 0.76
CA GLU A 25 -37.29 -6.28 2.01
C GLU A 25 -36.47 -7.56 1.84
N GLU A 26 -36.48 -8.15 0.65
CA GLU A 26 -35.65 -9.32 0.34
C GLU A 26 -34.16 -9.02 0.25
N TYR A 27 -33.80 -7.75 0.14
CA TYR A 27 -32.42 -7.27 0.00
C TYR A 27 -31.85 -6.65 1.28
N ILE A 28 -32.54 -6.80 2.42
CA ILE A 28 -31.97 -6.47 3.73
C ILE A 28 -30.81 -7.44 3.99
N THR A 29 -29.61 -6.91 4.31
CA THR A 29 -28.41 -7.72 4.56
C THR A 29 -28.52 -8.49 5.88
N ASP A 30 -27.73 -9.55 6.04
CA ASP A 30 -27.73 -10.33 7.28
C ASP A 30 -27.14 -9.52 8.46
N CYS A 31 -26.26 -8.58 8.15
CA CYS A 31 -25.78 -7.59 9.10
C CYS A 31 -26.94 -6.75 9.65
N GLU A 32 -27.79 -6.19 8.78
CA GLU A 32 -28.96 -5.40 9.19
C GLU A 32 -30.01 -6.25 9.91
N LYS A 33 -30.31 -7.47 9.45
CA LYS A 33 -31.27 -8.39 10.11
C LYS A 33 -30.88 -8.73 11.55
N SER A 34 -29.58 -8.76 11.82
CA SER A 34 -29.01 -9.00 13.15
C SER A 34 -28.89 -7.75 14.01
N ASP A 35 -29.34 -6.58 13.53
CA ASP A 35 -29.05 -5.25 14.12
C ASP A 35 -27.56 -5.01 14.32
N PHE A 36 -26.75 -5.35 13.32
CA PHE A 36 -25.29 -5.17 13.28
C PHE A 36 -24.51 -6.00 14.34
N VAL A 37 -25.09 -7.12 14.78
CA VAL A 37 -24.42 -8.07 15.67
C VAL A 37 -23.56 -9.06 14.87
N LYS A 38 -23.98 -9.40 13.66
CA LYS A 38 -23.29 -10.38 12.79
C LYS A 38 -22.84 -9.74 11.49
N THR A 39 -21.85 -10.37 10.87
CA THR A 39 -21.38 -10.10 9.52
C THR A 39 -21.40 -11.42 8.72
N PRO A 40 -21.84 -11.43 7.44
CA PRO A 40 -21.92 -12.67 6.66
C PRO A 40 -20.55 -13.25 6.34
N ARG A 41 -20.52 -14.58 6.16
CA ARG A 41 -19.34 -15.32 5.65
C ARG A 41 -19.10 -14.99 4.18
N PHE A 42 -17.98 -15.47 3.63
CA PHE A 42 -17.60 -15.17 2.24
C PHE A 42 -18.64 -15.66 1.23
N GLU A 43 -19.09 -16.90 1.34
CA GLU A 43 -20.09 -17.46 0.42
C GLU A 43 -21.42 -16.70 0.48
N GLU A 44 -21.88 -16.34 1.68
CA GLU A 44 -23.10 -15.54 1.90
C GLU A 44 -22.95 -14.14 1.32
N THR A 45 -21.78 -13.52 1.49
CA THR A 45 -21.43 -12.21 0.91
C THR A 45 -21.50 -12.26 -0.61
N MET A 46 -20.89 -13.26 -1.24
CA MET A 46 -20.89 -13.40 -2.69
C MET A 46 -22.24 -13.77 -3.25
N ALA A 47 -23.02 -14.62 -2.55
CA ALA A 47 -24.40 -14.91 -2.91
C ALA A 47 -25.28 -13.65 -2.89
N TYR A 48 -25.04 -12.74 -1.95
CA TYR A 48 -25.76 -11.47 -1.90
C TYR A 48 -25.41 -10.58 -3.12
N PHE A 49 -24.14 -10.43 -3.47
CA PHE A 49 -23.75 -9.69 -4.67
C PHE A 49 -24.30 -10.35 -5.96
N GLN A 50 -24.32 -11.69 -6.02
CA GLN A 50 -24.93 -12.41 -7.13
C GLN A 50 -26.42 -12.10 -7.25
N LYS A 51 -27.15 -12.05 -6.14
CA LYS A 51 -28.57 -11.67 -6.11
C LYS A 51 -28.80 -10.26 -6.67
N LEU A 52 -27.88 -9.31 -6.44
CA LEU A 52 -27.94 -7.98 -7.05
C LEU A 52 -27.60 -8.02 -8.55
N ALA A 53 -26.64 -8.85 -8.95
CA ALA A 53 -26.28 -9.03 -10.35
C ALA A 53 -27.40 -9.70 -11.18
N ASP A 54 -28.19 -10.58 -10.57
CA ASP A 54 -29.32 -11.27 -11.24
C ASP A 54 -30.46 -10.31 -11.61
N VAL A 55 -30.59 -9.19 -10.91
CA VAL A 55 -31.66 -8.20 -11.16
C VAL A 55 -31.15 -6.93 -11.86
N SER A 56 -29.86 -6.79 -12.06
CA SER A 56 -29.29 -5.60 -12.70
C SER A 56 -28.13 -5.93 -13.63
N SER A 57 -28.26 -5.55 -14.89
CA SER A 57 -27.17 -5.68 -15.86
C SER A 57 -25.95 -4.79 -15.56
N MET A 58 -26.10 -3.80 -14.67
CA MET A 58 -25.04 -2.90 -14.24
C MET A 58 -24.03 -3.59 -13.33
N VAL A 59 -24.40 -4.70 -12.68
CA VAL A 59 -23.53 -5.43 -11.74
C VAL A 59 -22.95 -6.66 -12.43
N LYS A 60 -21.64 -6.82 -12.35
CA LYS A 60 -20.93 -7.99 -12.89
C LYS A 60 -19.98 -8.52 -11.82
N ILE A 61 -19.85 -9.85 -11.74
CA ILE A 61 -18.95 -10.52 -10.82
C ILE A 61 -17.94 -11.32 -11.62
N THR A 62 -16.68 -11.21 -11.24
CA THR A 62 -15.58 -11.97 -11.84
C THR A 62 -14.55 -12.32 -10.76
N SER A 63 -13.64 -13.23 -11.07
CA SER A 63 -12.48 -13.55 -10.23
C SER A 63 -11.23 -12.90 -10.82
N PHE A 64 -10.32 -12.40 -9.96
CA PHE A 64 -9.02 -11.91 -10.38
C PHE A 64 -7.86 -12.81 -9.91
N GLY A 65 -8.16 -13.89 -9.17
CA GLY A 65 -7.18 -14.85 -8.69
C GLY A 65 -7.79 -15.91 -7.78
N THR A 66 -6.93 -16.69 -7.19
CA THR A 66 -7.31 -17.75 -6.24
C THR A 66 -6.39 -17.69 -5.02
N SER A 67 -6.97 -17.80 -3.84
CA SER A 67 -6.23 -17.84 -2.56
C SER A 67 -5.49 -19.15 -2.37
N PRO A 68 -4.53 -19.25 -1.43
CA PRO A 68 -3.83 -20.51 -1.10
C PRO A 68 -4.75 -21.68 -0.70
N GLU A 69 -5.90 -21.42 -0.09
CA GLU A 69 -6.89 -22.44 0.25
C GLU A 69 -7.91 -22.73 -0.88
N GLY A 70 -7.71 -22.14 -2.05
CA GLY A 70 -8.48 -22.45 -3.26
C GLY A 70 -9.79 -21.65 -3.40
N ARG A 71 -9.97 -20.55 -2.67
CA ARG A 71 -11.13 -19.66 -2.80
C ARG A 71 -10.89 -18.60 -3.86
N ASP A 72 -11.94 -18.20 -4.56
CA ASP A 72 -11.87 -17.11 -5.53
C ASP A 72 -11.59 -15.76 -4.86
N LEU A 73 -10.68 -15.00 -5.45
CA LEU A 73 -10.52 -13.57 -5.16
C LEU A 73 -11.50 -12.81 -6.05
N SER A 74 -12.62 -12.39 -5.47
CA SER A 74 -13.77 -11.89 -6.20
C SER A 74 -13.71 -10.38 -6.43
N LEU A 75 -14.10 -9.95 -7.64
CA LEU A 75 -14.27 -8.57 -8.04
C LEU A 75 -15.72 -8.34 -8.48
N VAL A 76 -16.38 -7.37 -7.86
CA VAL A 76 -17.70 -6.89 -8.27
C VAL A 76 -17.53 -5.57 -9.02
N ILE A 77 -17.93 -5.55 -10.28
CA ILE A 77 -17.85 -4.38 -11.17
C ILE A 77 -19.25 -3.78 -11.28
N VAL A 78 -19.36 -2.48 -11.04
CA VAL A 78 -20.61 -1.74 -11.14
C VAL A 78 -20.43 -0.59 -12.11
N ASP A 79 -21.10 -0.68 -13.23
CA ASP A 79 -21.04 0.30 -14.31
C ASP A 79 -22.42 0.52 -14.94
N LYS A 80 -22.77 1.75 -15.26
CA LYS A 80 -24.09 2.11 -15.84
C LYS A 80 -24.49 1.28 -17.05
N ASP A 81 -23.52 0.98 -17.93
CA ASP A 81 -23.74 0.22 -19.15
C ASP A 81 -23.32 -1.26 -19.03
N GLY A 82 -22.95 -1.71 -17.82
CA GLY A 82 -22.48 -3.08 -17.57
C GLY A 82 -21.11 -3.40 -18.17
N LEU A 83 -20.28 -2.38 -18.39
CA LEU A 83 -18.94 -2.52 -18.96
C LEU A 83 -17.97 -3.19 -17.96
N GLN A 84 -17.01 -3.97 -18.50
CA GLN A 84 -16.08 -4.79 -17.72
C GLN A 84 -14.61 -4.55 -18.09
N SER A 85 -14.32 -3.47 -18.80
CA SER A 85 -12.94 -3.10 -19.09
C SER A 85 -12.68 -1.61 -18.83
N PRO A 86 -11.50 -1.27 -18.30
CA PRO A 86 -11.16 0.12 -17.97
C PRO A 86 -11.17 1.03 -19.21
N GLU A 87 -10.79 0.51 -20.37
CA GLU A 87 -10.78 1.25 -21.63
C GLU A 87 -12.19 1.63 -22.04
N ALA A 88 -13.13 0.67 -22.01
CA ALA A 88 -14.52 0.90 -22.38
C ALA A 88 -15.20 1.90 -21.42
N ILE A 89 -14.93 1.78 -20.12
CA ILE A 89 -15.45 2.70 -19.10
C ILE A 89 -14.93 4.13 -19.32
N ARG A 90 -13.60 4.28 -19.50
CA ARG A 90 -13.00 5.60 -19.75
C ARG A 90 -13.42 6.22 -21.08
N GLN A 91 -13.71 5.41 -22.10
CA GLN A 91 -14.29 5.90 -23.37
C GLN A 91 -15.69 6.53 -23.17
N LYS A 92 -16.42 6.12 -22.12
CA LYS A 92 -17.68 6.77 -21.73
C LYS A 92 -17.48 8.04 -20.87
N GLY A 93 -16.24 8.42 -20.60
CA GLY A 93 -15.90 9.58 -19.78
C GLY A 93 -16.09 9.35 -18.26
N ARG A 94 -16.14 8.10 -17.80
CA ARG A 94 -16.26 7.76 -16.39
C ARG A 94 -14.89 7.53 -15.76
N VAL A 95 -14.79 7.89 -14.48
CA VAL A 95 -13.65 7.56 -13.62
C VAL A 95 -13.94 6.27 -12.84
N ILE A 96 -12.89 5.62 -12.39
CA ILE A 96 -12.98 4.32 -11.71
C ILE A 96 -12.56 4.48 -10.25
N ILE A 97 -13.40 4.00 -9.34
CA ILE A 97 -13.08 3.87 -7.91
C ILE A 97 -12.94 2.39 -7.59
N LEU A 98 -11.78 1.99 -7.06
CA LEU A 98 -11.58 0.67 -6.46
C LEU A 98 -11.79 0.77 -4.96
N ILE A 99 -12.71 -0.04 -4.43
CA ILE A 99 -12.99 -0.15 -3.00
C ILE A 99 -12.58 -1.55 -2.55
N GLU A 100 -11.63 -1.62 -1.66
CA GLU A 100 -11.13 -2.85 -1.07
C GLU A 100 -11.54 -2.96 0.38
N SER A 101 -11.94 -4.15 0.79
CA SER A 101 -12.34 -4.46 2.16
C SER A 101 -11.70 -5.75 2.62
N CYS A 102 -11.58 -5.91 3.93
CA CYS A 102 -11.08 -7.14 4.54
C CYS A 102 -9.66 -7.52 4.09
N ILE A 103 -8.77 -6.57 3.80
CA ILE A 103 -7.33 -6.84 3.72
C ILE A 103 -6.84 -7.41 5.08
N HIS A 104 -7.42 -6.90 6.17
CA HIS A 104 -7.43 -7.54 7.48
C HIS A 104 -8.85 -8.05 7.74
N SER A 105 -9.03 -9.34 7.74
CA SER A 105 -10.37 -9.94 7.70
C SER A 105 -11.20 -9.79 8.98
N GLY A 106 -10.60 -9.35 10.07
CA GLY A 106 -11.31 -8.92 11.28
C GLY A 106 -11.87 -7.49 11.19
N GLU A 107 -11.78 -6.83 10.03
CA GLU A 107 -12.18 -5.45 9.77
C GLU A 107 -13.24 -5.40 8.65
N PRO A 108 -14.48 -5.93 8.89
CA PRO A 108 -15.46 -6.17 7.83
C PRO A 108 -16.32 -4.94 7.47
N ASP A 109 -16.03 -3.77 8.04
CA ASP A 109 -16.86 -2.56 7.90
C ASP A 109 -17.11 -2.19 6.44
N GLY A 110 -16.07 -2.24 5.60
CA GLY A 110 -16.16 -1.95 4.18
C GLY A 110 -16.94 -3.01 3.39
N LYS A 111 -16.88 -4.27 3.79
CA LYS A 111 -17.63 -5.36 3.17
C LYS A 111 -19.14 -5.14 3.32
N ASP A 112 -19.61 -4.93 4.55
CA ASP A 112 -21.02 -4.73 4.81
C ASP A 112 -21.51 -3.37 4.29
N ALA A 113 -20.67 -2.33 4.36
CA ALA A 113 -20.94 -1.04 3.72
C ALA A 113 -21.12 -1.17 2.20
N SER A 114 -20.29 -1.96 1.52
CA SER A 114 -20.38 -2.19 0.07
C SER A 114 -21.66 -2.90 -0.33
N MET A 115 -22.09 -3.91 0.45
CA MET A 115 -23.37 -4.62 0.22
C MET A 115 -24.55 -3.67 0.33
N MET A 116 -24.60 -2.85 1.39
CA MET A 116 -25.68 -1.89 1.63
C MET A 116 -25.67 -0.75 0.62
N PHE A 117 -24.50 -0.18 0.30
CA PHE A 117 -24.36 0.89 -0.68
C PHE A 117 -24.82 0.44 -2.07
N LEU A 118 -24.38 -0.74 -2.51
CA LEU A 118 -24.78 -1.26 -3.81
C LEU A 118 -26.27 -1.61 -3.87
N ARG A 119 -26.82 -2.20 -2.80
CA ARG A 119 -28.29 -2.40 -2.70
C ARG A 119 -29.03 -1.09 -2.85
N ASP A 120 -28.65 -0.07 -2.09
CA ASP A 120 -29.33 1.22 -2.11
C ASP A 120 -29.33 1.84 -3.51
N MET A 121 -28.22 1.68 -4.22
CA MET A 121 -28.09 2.13 -5.61
C MET A 121 -28.97 1.31 -6.57
N ILE A 122 -28.91 -0.02 -6.52
CA ILE A 122 -29.55 -0.90 -7.49
C ILE A 122 -31.04 -1.12 -7.19
N ILE A 123 -31.41 -1.35 -5.93
CA ILE A 123 -32.78 -1.70 -5.54
C ILE A 123 -33.59 -0.45 -5.18
N HIS A 124 -33.00 0.46 -4.41
CA HIS A 124 -33.68 1.67 -3.97
C HIS A 124 -33.48 2.88 -4.90
N GLN A 125 -32.65 2.74 -5.93
CA GLN A 125 -32.31 3.80 -6.89
C GLN A 125 -31.74 5.07 -6.23
N LYS A 126 -31.18 4.94 -5.03
CA LYS A 126 -30.51 6.03 -4.32
C LYS A 126 -29.11 6.20 -4.88
N ASP A 127 -28.71 7.45 -5.12
CA ASP A 127 -27.37 7.78 -5.64
C ASP A 127 -27.01 7.07 -6.96
N ILE A 128 -28.00 6.55 -7.70
CA ILE A 128 -27.81 5.84 -8.98
C ILE A 128 -27.17 6.75 -10.05
N ASP A 129 -27.40 8.05 -9.96
CA ASP A 129 -26.84 9.08 -10.80
C ASP A 129 -25.31 9.16 -10.72
N LEU A 130 -24.70 8.67 -9.64
CA LEU A 130 -23.23 8.54 -9.54
C LEU A 130 -22.66 7.69 -10.68
N LEU A 131 -23.41 6.70 -11.18
CA LEU A 131 -22.97 5.84 -12.27
C LEU A 131 -22.91 6.57 -13.63
N ASP A 132 -23.38 7.80 -13.72
CA ASP A 132 -23.19 8.62 -14.92
C ASP A 132 -21.74 9.01 -15.14
N ASP A 133 -21.00 9.21 -14.05
CA ASP A 133 -19.64 9.73 -14.03
C ASP A 133 -18.61 8.81 -13.38
N VAL A 134 -19.07 7.82 -12.60
CA VAL A 134 -18.20 6.92 -11.82
C VAL A 134 -18.60 5.47 -12.06
N SER A 135 -17.61 4.60 -12.23
CA SER A 135 -17.77 3.15 -12.16
C SER A 135 -17.03 2.63 -10.93
N PHE A 136 -17.62 1.64 -10.27
CA PHE A 136 -17.05 1.07 -9.04
C PHE A 136 -16.52 -0.34 -9.28
N LEU A 137 -15.40 -0.62 -8.64
CA LEU A 137 -14.84 -1.94 -8.46
C LEU A 137 -14.84 -2.24 -6.97
N PHE A 138 -15.49 -3.32 -6.55
CA PHE A 138 -15.45 -3.75 -5.16
C PHE A 138 -14.68 -5.06 -5.04
N ILE A 139 -13.72 -5.11 -4.13
CA ILE A 139 -13.14 -6.33 -3.58
C ILE A 139 -13.74 -6.50 -2.19
N PRO A 140 -14.85 -7.27 -2.05
CA PRO A 140 -15.57 -7.34 -0.78
C PRO A 140 -14.75 -8.00 0.33
N VAL A 141 -13.95 -8.99 -0.03
CA VAL A 141 -13.09 -9.72 0.89
C VAL A 141 -11.76 -10.02 0.19
N PHE A 142 -10.72 -9.25 0.52
CA PHE A 142 -9.41 -9.48 -0.10
C PHE A 142 -8.66 -10.65 0.54
N ASN A 143 -8.54 -10.68 1.86
CA ASN A 143 -7.95 -11.79 2.60
C ASN A 143 -9.02 -12.86 2.90
N VAL A 144 -9.45 -13.59 1.86
CA VAL A 144 -10.57 -14.51 1.96
C VAL A 144 -10.31 -15.68 2.90
N ASP A 145 -9.09 -16.22 2.94
CA ASP A 145 -8.76 -17.35 3.83
C ASP A 145 -8.73 -16.93 5.29
N GLY A 146 -8.14 -15.76 5.58
CA GLY A 146 -8.22 -15.17 6.92
C GLY A 146 -9.65 -14.81 7.32
N HIS A 147 -10.49 -14.44 6.35
CA HIS A 147 -11.91 -14.15 6.60
C HIS A 147 -12.65 -15.40 7.06
N GLU A 148 -12.46 -16.53 6.43
CA GLU A 148 -13.15 -17.76 6.78
C GLU A 148 -12.68 -18.40 8.11
N ASN A 149 -11.60 -17.90 8.68
CA ASN A 149 -11.15 -18.28 10.01
C ASN A 149 -11.84 -17.45 11.11
N PHE A 150 -13.17 -17.53 11.17
CA PHE A 150 -14.01 -16.78 12.12
C PHE A 150 -13.85 -17.29 13.55
N SER A 151 -13.79 -16.34 14.49
CA SER A 151 -13.85 -16.60 15.93
C SER A 151 -14.26 -15.34 16.69
N ALA A 152 -14.96 -15.51 17.81
CA ALA A 152 -15.27 -14.44 18.74
C ALA A 152 -14.03 -13.86 19.46
N THR A 153 -12.90 -14.55 19.37
CA THR A 153 -11.65 -14.15 20.05
C THR A 153 -10.61 -13.50 19.15
N ASN A 154 -10.87 -13.42 17.84
CA ASN A 154 -9.89 -12.87 16.90
C ASN A 154 -9.62 -11.37 17.11
N ARG A 155 -10.64 -10.61 17.55
CA ARG A 155 -10.55 -9.16 17.81
C ARG A 155 -11.31 -8.78 19.08
N ILE A 156 -10.89 -9.30 20.21
CA ILE A 156 -11.55 -9.16 21.52
C ILE A 156 -11.81 -7.72 21.97
N ASN A 157 -11.03 -6.76 21.46
CA ASN A 157 -11.17 -5.34 21.79
C ASN A 157 -12.18 -4.61 20.89
N GLN A 158 -12.65 -5.23 19.81
CA GLN A 158 -13.49 -4.57 18.81
C GLN A 158 -14.97 -4.67 19.20
N ASN A 159 -15.68 -3.53 19.13
CA ASN A 159 -17.11 -3.45 19.42
C ASN A 159 -17.92 -3.95 18.22
N GLY A 160 -18.09 -5.27 18.14
CA GLY A 160 -18.80 -5.97 17.07
C GLY A 160 -18.05 -6.04 15.74
N PRO A 161 -18.49 -6.93 14.86
CA PRO A 161 -19.46 -8.04 15.09
C PRO A 161 -18.98 -9.09 16.11
N GLU A 162 -19.87 -10.04 16.50
CA GLU A 162 -19.54 -11.07 17.50
C GLU A 162 -18.42 -12.00 17.07
N GLU A 163 -18.39 -12.40 15.79
CA GLU A 163 -17.36 -13.25 15.22
C GLU A 163 -16.71 -12.57 14.02
N LEU A 164 -15.42 -12.72 13.89
CA LEU A 164 -14.56 -12.02 12.93
C LEU A 164 -13.46 -12.93 12.40
N GLY A 165 -13.00 -12.67 11.18
CA GLY A 165 -11.82 -13.30 10.62
C GLY A 165 -10.50 -12.84 11.28
N THR A 166 -9.39 -13.42 10.82
CA THR A 166 -8.05 -13.10 11.29
C THR A 166 -7.38 -12.01 10.44
N ARG A 167 -6.36 -11.35 11.02
CA ARG A 167 -5.59 -10.33 10.31
C ARG A 167 -4.77 -10.90 9.15
N ASN A 168 -4.13 -12.05 9.37
CA ASN A 168 -3.17 -12.63 8.45
C ASN A 168 -3.84 -13.60 7.47
N THR A 169 -3.21 -13.82 6.31
CA THR A 169 -3.60 -14.83 5.34
C THR A 169 -3.41 -16.25 5.88
N ALA A 170 -3.82 -17.28 5.12
CA ALA A 170 -3.53 -18.67 5.43
C ALA A 170 -2.02 -18.95 5.62
N GLN A 171 -1.17 -18.21 4.90
CA GLN A 171 0.29 -18.31 5.00
C GLN A 171 0.89 -17.42 6.11
N GLN A 172 0.05 -16.83 6.98
CA GLN A 172 0.44 -15.95 8.08
C GLN A 172 1.13 -14.65 7.63
N LEU A 173 0.84 -14.18 6.41
CA LEU A 173 1.33 -12.92 5.88
C LEU A 173 0.30 -11.80 6.09
N ASN A 174 0.77 -10.58 6.31
CA ASN A 174 -0.05 -9.39 6.35
C ASN A 174 -0.03 -8.71 4.97
N LEU A 175 -1.15 -8.74 4.26
CA LEU A 175 -1.26 -8.17 2.91
C LEU A 175 -0.97 -6.65 2.90
N ASN A 176 -1.34 -5.91 3.97
CA ASN A 176 -1.00 -4.47 4.08
C ASN A 176 0.47 -4.23 4.53
N ARG A 177 1.38 -5.12 4.15
CA ARG A 177 2.85 -5.00 4.21
C ARG A 177 3.49 -5.56 2.94
N ASP A 178 2.65 -5.94 1.96
CA ASP A 178 3.07 -6.79 0.85
C ASP A 178 3.04 -6.10 -0.52
N PHE A 179 2.57 -4.86 -0.59
CA PHE A 179 2.42 -4.14 -1.86
C PHE A 179 3.72 -4.00 -2.67
N LEU A 180 4.91 -3.97 -2.03
CA LEU A 180 6.19 -3.91 -2.74
C LEU A 180 6.82 -5.29 -2.97
N LYS A 181 6.79 -6.18 -1.97
CA LYS A 181 7.51 -7.46 -2.05
C LYS A 181 6.70 -8.58 -2.70
N ALA A 182 5.37 -8.49 -2.70
CA ALA A 182 4.44 -9.40 -3.35
C ALA A 182 4.74 -10.89 -3.07
N ASP A 183 4.91 -11.24 -1.80
CA ASP A 183 5.15 -12.61 -1.37
C ASP A 183 3.87 -13.45 -1.39
N ALA A 184 2.74 -12.84 -1.00
CA ALA A 184 1.44 -13.52 -0.97
C ALA A 184 0.86 -13.70 -2.38
N PRO A 185 0.34 -14.89 -2.72
CA PRO A 185 -0.34 -15.11 -3.99
C PRO A 185 -1.50 -14.14 -4.24
N GLU A 186 -2.24 -13.79 -3.19
CA GLU A 186 -3.34 -12.81 -3.22
C GLU A 186 -2.82 -11.44 -3.68
N MET A 187 -1.71 -10.97 -3.10
CA MET A 187 -1.12 -9.68 -3.48
C MET A 187 -0.62 -9.71 -4.93
N ARG A 188 -0.03 -10.81 -5.38
CA ARG A 188 0.40 -10.95 -6.79
C ARG A 188 -0.78 -10.87 -7.76
N ALA A 189 -1.93 -11.43 -7.39
CA ALA A 189 -3.16 -11.31 -8.16
C ALA A 189 -3.70 -9.87 -8.14
N TRP A 190 -3.69 -9.24 -6.98
CA TRP A 190 -4.11 -7.85 -6.78
C TRP A 190 -3.27 -6.86 -7.62
N LEU A 191 -1.95 -7.01 -7.63
CA LEU A 191 -1.07 -6.15 -8.42
C LEU A 191 -1.39 -6.21 -9.92
N LYS A 192 -1.69 -7.40 -10.44
CA LYS A 192 -2.13 -7.56 -11.84
C LYS A 192 -3.46 -6.87 -12.09
N LEU A 193 -4.41 -7.01 -11.17
CA LEU A 193 -5.69 -6.33 -11.22
C LEU A 193 -5.50 -4.81 -11.19
N TYR A 194 -4.79 -4.30 -10.19
CA TYR A 194 -4.55 -2.86 -10.02
C TYR A 194 -3.88 -2.24 -11.25
N ASN A 195 -2.82 -2.86 -11.76
CA ASN A 195 -2.10 -2.38 -12.94
C ASN A 195 -2.94 -2.43 -14.23
N ARG A 196 -3.89 -3.36 -14.34
CA ARG A 196 -4.85 -3.39 -15.45
C ARG A 196 -5.87 -2.25 -15.36
N TRP A 197 -6.40 -2.03 -14.17
CA TRP A 197 -7.50 -1.08 -13.98
C TRP A 197 -7.02 0.34 -13.74
N MET A 198 -5.91 0.53 -13.04
CA MET A 198 -5.33 1.84 -12.68
C MET A 198 -6.40 2.84 -12.25
N PRO A 199 -7.15 2.55 -11.16
CA PRO A 199 -8.28 3.37 -10.73
C PRO A 199 -7.82 4.80 -10.39
N GLU A 200 -8.67 5.79 -10.62
CA GLU A 200 -8.40 7.19 -10.26
C GLU A 200 -8.39 7.38 -8.74
N LEU A 201 -9.17 6.56 -8.02
CA LEU A 201 -9.17 6.49 -6.56
C LEU A 201 -9.18 5.03 -6.09
N PHE A 202 -8.30 4.71 -5.17
CA PHE A 202 -8.28 3.46 -4.41
C PHE A 202 -8.68 3.75 -2.96
N ILE A 203 -9.70 3.07 -2.45
CA ILE A 203 -10.17 3.14 -1.06
C ILE A 203 -9.91 1.80 -0.40
N ASP A 204 -9.14 1.81 0.69
CA ASP A 204 -8.86 0.64 1.53
C ASP A 204 -9.48 0.84 2.91
N VAL A 205 -10.36 -0.08 3.32
CA VAL A 205 -11.18 0.07 4.54
C VAL A 205 -10.63 -0.78 5.67
N HIS A 206 -10.25 -0.09 6.74
CA HIS A 206 -9.65 -0.64 7.96
C HIS A 206 -10.43 -0.31 9.23
N VAL A 207 -9.96 -0.91 10.33
CA VAL A 207 -10.41 -0.60 11.69
C VAL A 207 -9.20 -0.45 12.62
N THR A 208 -9.00 0.75 13.15
CA THR A 208 -7.89 1.09 14.03
C THR A 208 -8.19 0.86 15.51
N ASN A 209 -7.16 0.50 16.28
CA ASN A 209 -7.15 0.49 17.74
C ASN A 209 -6.41 1.70 18.33
N GLY A 210 -6.29 2.79 17.58
CA GLY A 210 -5.64 4.03 18.02
C GLY A 210 -6.35 4.70 19.20
N ALA A 211 -6.00 5.96 19.44
CA ALA A 211 -6.60 6.74 20.52
C ALA A 211 -8.10 7.02 20.25
N ASP A 212 -8.92 6.84 21.29
CA ASP A 212 -10.37 7.02 21.18
C ASP A 212 -10.78 8.48 21.39
N PHE A 213 -11.32 9.07 20.34
CA PHE A 213 -11.87 10.43 20.33
C PHE A 213 -13.33 10.41 19.80
N GLN A 214 -13.93 11.57 19.53
CA GLN A 214 -15.33 11.61 19.07
C GLN A 214 -15.50 11.09 17.62
N TYR A 215 -14.44 11.07 16.83
CA TYR A 215 -14.50 10.61 15.44
C TYR A 215 -14.83 9.12 15.36
N VAL A 216 -15.83 8.77 14.55
CA VAL A 216 -16.11 7.36 14.21
C VAL A 216 -15.03 6.82 13.30
N MET A 217 -14.55 7.67 12.40
CA MET A 217 -13.60 7.36 11.35
C MET A 217 -12.45 8.37 11.35
N THR A 218 -11.24 7.88 11.17
CA THR A 218 -10.09 8.65 10.72
C THR A 218 -9.67 8.18 9.34
N TYR A 219 -8.87 8.98 8.63
CA TYR A 219 -8.44 8.64 7.28
C TYR A 219 -7.00 9.07 7.02
N ALA A 220 -6.34 8.39 6.07
CA ALA A 220 -5.05 8.82 5.56
C ALA A 220 -5.08 8.94 4.03
N ILE A 221 -4.38 9.95 3.54
CA ILE A 221 -4.06 10.16 2.13
C ILE A 221 -2.58 10.53 2.10
N ASP A 222 -1.79 9.89 1.25
CA ASP A 222 -0.35 10.18 1.16
C ASP A 222 -0.11 11.46 0.33
N ASN A 223 -0.52 12.58 0.89
CA ASN A 223 -0.40 13.90 0.27
C ASN A 223 0.41 14.90 1.12
N ARG A 224 1.14 14.42 2.13
CA ARG A 224 2.04 15.24 2.97
C ARG A 224 3.51 15.06 2.58
N GLY A 225 3.85 13.94 1.97
CA GLY A 225 5.17 13.64 1.41
C GLY A 225 5.28 13.98 -0.07
N THR A 226 6.27 13.38 -0.74
CA THR A 226 6.50 13.54 -2.19
C THR A 226 6.25 12.24 -2.97
N LEU A 227 5.57 11.25 -2.39
CA LEU A 227 5.15 10.06 -3.12
C LEU A 227 4.16 10.41 -4.22
N MET A 228 3.21 11.29 -3.91
CA MET A 228 2.32 11.86 -4.91
C MET A 228 3.02 13.01 -5.63
N GLU A 229 2.88 13.09 -6.95
CA GLU A 229 3.41 14.20 -7.73
C GLU A 229 2.80 15.54 -7.26
N GLU A 230 3.56 16.63 -7.32
CA GLU A 230 3.20 17.92 -6.69
C GLU A 230 1.85 18.49 -7.15
N GLY A 231 1.55 18.41 -8.45
CA GLY A 231 0.29 18.90 -9.01
C GLY A 231 -0.91 18.11 -8.50
N LEU A 232 -0.77 16.77 -8.48
CA LEU A 232 -1.81 15.88 -7.97
C LEU A 232 -1.93 16.00 -6.44
N ARG A 233 -0.83 16.15 -5.74
CA ARG A 233 -0.81 16.40 -4.29
C ARG A 233 -1.59 17.66 -3.92
N LYS A 234 -1.35 18.75 -4.66
CA LYS A 234 -2.09 20.00 -4.47
C LYS A 234 -3.58 19.83 -4.75
N TRP A 235 -3.94 19.15 -5.83
CA TRP A 235 -5.33 18.83 -6.16
C TRP A 235 -6.00 17.99 -5.04
N SER A 236 -5.29 17.00 -4.52
CA SER A 236 -5.76 16.15 -3.42
C SER A 236 -6.04 16.97 -2.15
N LEU A 237 -5.16 17.91 -1.78
CA LEU A 237 -5.32 18.76 -0.61
C LEU A 237 -6.45 19.80 -0.77
N ASP A 238 -6.44 20.51 -1.90
CA ASP A 238 -7.29 21.68 -2.11
C ASP A 238 -8.74 21.29 -2.47
N ILE A 239 -8.94 20.14 -3.09
CA ILE A 239 -10.25 19.69 -3.59
C ILE A 239 -10.72 18.45 -2.83
N TYR A 240 -10.02 17.30 -2.96
CA TYR A 240 -10.53 16.04 -2.47
C TYR A 240 -10.63 16.00 -0.95
N GLU A 241 -9.54 16.24 -0.25
CA GLU A 241 -9.50 16.17 1.23
C GLU A 241 -10.42 17.23 1.86
N LYS A 242 -10.41 18.44 1.31
CA LYS A 242 -11.28 19.51 1.78
C LYS A 242 -12.74 19.14 1.65
N GLN A 243 -13.19 18.75 0.45
CA GLN A 243 -14.60 18.42 0.21
C GLN A 243 -15.02 17.15 0.96
N LEU A 244 -14.13 16.17 1.14
CA LEU A 244 -14.39 14.97 1.91
C LEU A 244 -14.73 15.34 3.38
N ASN A 245 -13.92 16.17 4.01
CA ASN A 245 -14.17 16.63 5.38
C ASN A 245 -15.48 17.43 5.50
N GLU A 246 -15.76 18.33 4.55
CA GLU A 246 -16.99 19.12 4.51
C GLU A 246 -18.23 18.20 4.41
N ARG A 247 -18.28 17.30 3.43
CA ARG A 247 -19.41 16.38 3.20
C ARG A 247 -19.64 15.41 4.35
N MET A 248 -18.57 14.84 4.90
CA MET A 248 -18.69 13.93 6.04
C MET A 248 -19.20 14.66 7.29
N THR A 249 -18.82 15.91 7.48
CA THR A 249 -19.34 16.75 8.57
C THR A 249 -20.83 17.07 8.37
N GLU A 250 -21.25 17.42 7.15
CA GLU A 250 -22.65 17.72 6.81
C GLU A 250 -23.59 16.54 7.06
N VAL A 251 -23.14 15.31 6.83
CA VAL A 251 -23.95 14.10 7.10
C VAL A 251 -23.84 13.59 8.54
N GLY A 252 -23.17 14.35 9.42
CA GLY A 252 -23.10 14.03 10.86
C GLY A 252 -22.01 13.03 11.25
N PHE A 253 -21.08 12.72 10.34
CA PHE A 253 -19.90 11.90 10.60
C PHE A 253 -18.61 12.72 10.41
N PRO A 254 -18.31 13.69 11.29
CA PRO A 254 -17.05 14.40 11.18
C PRO A 254 -15.87 13.44 11.24
N ILE A 255 -14.91 13.63 10.36
CA ILE A 255 -13.70 12.80 10.24
C ILE A 255 -12.46 13.62 10.57
N PHE A 256 -11.35 12.95 10.84
CA PHE A 256 -10.05 13.58 11.03
C PHE A 256 -8.94 12.72 10.41
N LEU A 257 -7.79 13.33 10.18
CA LEU A 257 -6.62 12.63 9.69
C LEU A 257 -6.17 11.53 10.67
N TYR A 258 -5.77 10.38 10.15
CA TYR A 258 -5.09 9.34 10.91
C TYR A 258 -3.73 9.87 11.36
N ALA A 259 -3.55 10.04 12.67
CA ALA A 259 -2.49 10.85 13.21
C ALA A 259 -1.87 10.26 14.48
N SER A 260 -0.60 10.55 14.68
CA SER A 260 0.12 10.37 15.92
C SER A 260 0.15 11.68 16.74
N PHE A 261 0.47 11.59 18.03
CA PHE A 261 0.63 12.75 18.89
C PHE A 261 2.04 12.78 19.48
N ARG A 262 2.59 13.98 19.72
CA ARG A 262 3.91 14.12 20.34
C ARG A 262 4.00 13.44 21.71
N LYS A 263 2.93 13.48 22.48
CA LYS A 263 2.80 12.72 23.72
C LYS A 263 1.63 11.77 23.59
N TYR A 264 1.80 10.56 24.06
CA TYR A 264 0.79 9.51 23.99
C TYR A 264 -0.58 10.00 24.50
N ASN A 265 -1.62 9.80 23.72
CA ASN A 265 -3.00 10.22 23.99
C ASN A 265 -3.19 11.72 24.34
N ALA A 266 -2.29 12.60 23.91
CA ALA A 266 -2.35 14.04 24.21
C ALA A 266 -2.28 14.88 22.92
N PRO A 267 -3.39 15.01 22.15
CA PRO A 267 -3.43 15.78 20.91
C PRO A 267 -3.03 17.24 21.09
N GLU A 268 -3.30 17.85 22.26
CA GLU A 268 -2.86 19.20 22.61
C GLU A 268 -1.32 19.36 22.66
N SER A 269 -0.58 18.25 22.74
CA SER A 269 0.89 18.29 22.66
C SER A 269 1.41 18.49 21.23
N GLY A 270 0.57 18.31 20.22
CA GLY A 270 0.86 18.42 18.80
C GLY A 270 0.44 17.17 18.03
N ILE A 271 -0.32 17.40 16.95
CA ILE A 271 -0.80 16.36 16.04
C ILE A 271 0.20 16.24 14.89
N ILE A 272 0.62 15.01 14.61
CA ILE A 272 1.58 14.65 13.57
C ILE A 272 0.89 13.67 12.62
N ILE A 273 0.91 13.96 11.31
CA ILE A 273 0.45 13.03 10.30
C ILE A 273 1.63 12.16 9.88
N ASP A 274 1.50 10.87 10.06
CA ASP A 274 2.54 9.93 9.67
C ASP A 274 2.59 9.83 8.14
N THR A 275 3.80 9.70 7.59
CA THR A 275 4.04 9.42 6.17
C THR A 275 4.49 7.98 6.03
N PHE A 276 3.96 7.29 5.04
CA PHE A 276 4.24 5.87 4.83
C PHE A 276 5.04 5.65 3.54
N ASP A 277 5.67 4.50 3.42
CA ASP A 277 6.31 4.07 2.17
C ASP A 277 5.36 3.21 1.33
N PRO A 278 5.65 2.94 0.04
CA PRO A 278 4.73 2.23 -0.86
C PRO A 278 4.45 0.76 -0.53
N ARG A 279 4.93 0.22 0.58
CA ARG A 279 4.50 -1.12 1.05
C ARG A 279 3.09 -1.12 1.63
N TYR A 280 2.48 0.06 1.82
CA TYR A 280 1.11 0.28 2.30
C TYR A 280 0.19 0.70 1.16
N SER A 281 -1.11 0.45 1.31
CA SER A 281 -2.12 0.60 0.27
C SER A 281 -2.23 2.02 -0.31
N GLU A 282 -2.43 3.03 0.53
CA GLU A 282 -2.60 4.43 0.12
C GLU A 282 -1.33 5.00 -0.53
N SER A 283 -0.17 4.63 0.02
CA SER A 283 1.13 5.07 -0.48
C SER A 283 1.50 4.37 -1.79
N TYR A 284 1.04 3.12 -1.98
CA TYR A 284 1.19 2.42 -3.26
C TYR A 284 0.39 3.12 -4.38
N ALA A 285 -0.83 3.56 -4.09
CA ALA A 285 -1.59 4.37 -5.03
C ALA A 285 -0.90 5.72 -5.33
N ALA A 286 -0.37 6.39 -4.30
CA ALA A 286 0.30 7.68 -4.43
C ALA A 286 1.56 7.62 -5.32
N VAL A 287 2.39 6.56 -5.20
CA VAL A 287 3.58 6.41 -6.05
C VAL A 287 3.23 6.16 -7.52
N HIS A 288 2.02 5.67 -7.80
CA HIS A 288 1.44 5.53 -9.15
C HIS A 288 0.70 6.78 -9.64
N ASN A 289 0.79 7.91 -8.94
CA ASN A 289 0.02 9.12 -9.23
C ASN A 289 -1.50 8.87 -9.26
N ARG A 290 -2.01 8.12 -8.30
CA ARG A 290 -3.44 7.89 -8.07
C ARG A 290 -3.79 8.31 -6.66
N LEU A 291 -5.05 8.67 -6.45
CA LEU A 291 -5.53 8.93 -5.10
C LEU A 291 -5.62 7.61 -4.33
N GLY A 292 -5.11 7.58 -3.11
CA GLY A 292 -5.29 6.50 -2.15
C GLY A 292 -5.96 7.03 -0.90
N LEU A 293 -7.11 6.50 -0.53
CA LEU A 293 -7.82 6.80 0.71
C LEU A 293 -7.79 5.58 1.62
N LEU A 294 -7.04 5.66 2.70
CA LEU A 294 -7.13 4.73 3.80
C LEU A 294 -8.24 5.18 4.74
N ILE A 295 -9.22 4.34 5.01
CA ILE A 295 -10.27 4.53 6.02
C ILE A 295 -9.89 3.73 7.26
N GLU A 296 -9.89 4.38 8.42
CA GLU A 296 -9.62 3.76 9.72
C GLU A 296 -10.77 4.05 10.68
N ASN A 297 -11.76 3.15 10.70
CA ASN A 297 -12.85 3.20 11.68
C ASN A 297 -12.32 2.85 13.07
N HIS A 298 -12.89 3.41 14.14
CA HIS A 298 -12.37 3.15 15.48
C HIS A 298 -13.06 1.95 16.15
N ILE A 299 -12.27 0.99 16.67
CA ILE A 299 -12.75 -0.29 17.23
C ILE A 299 -13.81 -0.16 18.35
N TYR A 300 -13.77 0.94 19.13
CA TYR A 300 -14.72 1.14 20.25
C TYR A 300 -16.05 1.73 19.80
N LYS A 301 -16.16 2.25 18.59
CA LYS A 301 -17.43 2.74 18.07
C LYS A 301 -18.36 1.58 17.72
N PRO A 302 -19.68 1.72 17.93
CA PRO A 302 -20.64 0.68 17.54
C PRO A 302 -20.48 0.30 16.07
N TYR A 303 -20.53 -0.99 15.77
CA TYR A 303 -20.36 -1.51 14.41
C TYR A 303 -21.28 -0.84 13.39
N LYS A 304 -22.56 -0.65 13.76
CA LYS A 304 -23.52 0.09 12.95
C LYS A 304 -23.06 1.49 12.53
N GLN A 305 -22.49 2.25 13.47
CA GLN A 305 -22.00 3.59 13.15
C GLN A 305 -20.79 3.54 12.20
N ARG A 306 -19.89 2.57 12.38
CA ARG A 306 -18.72 2.39 11.52
C ARG A 306 -19.13 2.06 10.09
N VAL A 307 -20.06 1.10 9.91
CA VAL A 307 -20.59 0.74 8.58
C VAL A 307 -21.28 1.94 7.91
N LEU A 308 -22.15 2.65 8.64
CA LEU A 308 -22.87 3.81 8.09
C LEU A 308 -21.91 4.96 7.72
N ALA A 309 -20.92 5.26 8.56
CA ALA A 309 -19.88 6.26 8.24
C ALA A 309 -19.10 5.87 6.98
N THR A 310 -18.79 4.57 6.81
CA THR A 310 -18.09 4.05 5.64
C THR A 310 -18.92 4.22 4.35
N ILE A 311 -20.24 3.97 4.41
CA ILE A 311 -21.15 4.23 3.28
C ILE A 311 -21.12 5.70 2.88
N GLU A 312 -21.20 6.61 3.85
CA GLU A 312 -21.17 8.05 3.55
C GLU A 312 -19.81 8.49 2.98
N ALA A 313 -18.70 7.88 3.42
CA ALA A 313 -17.39 8.14 2.84
C ALA A 313 -17.29 7.66 1.37
N PHE A 314 -17.90 6.52 1.02
CA PHE A 314 -17.99 6.05 -0.37
C PHE A 314 -18.79 7.03 -1.24
N LYS A 315 -19.97 7.47 -0.76
CA LYS A 315 -20.81 8.46 -1.46
C LYS A 315 -20.10 9.79 -1.62
N ALA A 316 -19.50 10.31 -0.55
CA ALA A 316 -18.76 11.57 -0.59
C ALA A 316 -17.61 11.51 -1.62
N SER A 317 -16.82 10.44 -1.58
CA SER A 317 -15.71 10.22 -2.53
C SER A 317 -16.22 10.18 -3.98
N ALA A 318 -17.27 9.43 -4.25
CA ALA A 318 -17.84 9.31 -5.58
C ALA A 318 -18.39 10.66 -6.10
N ARG A 319 -19.11 11.41 -5.27
CA ARG A 319 -19.61 12.76 -5.62
C ARG A 319 -18.47 13.72 -5.93
N ILE A 320 -17.41 13.71 -5.10
CA ILE A 320 -16.24 14.58 -5.34
C ILE A 320 -15.58 14.24 -6.68
N LEU A 321 -15.40 12.97 -6.99
CA LEU A 321 -14.80 12.56 -8.26
C LEU A 321 -15.72 12.90 -9.45
N ALA A 322 -17.01 12.66 -9.35
CA ALA A 322 -17.98 12.99 -10.40
C ALA A 322 -17.98 14.50 -10.74
N GLU A 323 -18.03 15.33 -9.71
CA GLU A 323 -18.06 16.80 -9.87
C GLU A 323 -16.73 17.39 -10.37
N ASN A 324 -15.61 16.72 -10.12
CA ASN A 324 -14.26 17.21 -10.44
C ASN A 324 -13.50 16.35 -11.45
N LYS A 325 -14.17 15.41 -12.12
CA LYS A 325 -13.53 14.34 -12.94
C LYS A 325 -12.58 14.87 -14.01
N GLU A 326 -12.97 15.93 -14.73
CA GLU A 326 -12.15 16.48 -15.81
C GLU A 326 -10.83 17.04 -15.31
N SER A 327 -10.88 17.77 -14.17
CA SER A 327 -9.69 18.31 -13.52
C SER A 327 -8.80 17.20 -12.95
N LEU A 328 -9.40 16.17 -12.35
CA LEU A 328 -8.68 15.02 -11.81
C LEU A 328 -7.95 14.25 -12.92
N VAL A 329 -8.65 13.83 -13.96
CA VAL A 329 -8.07 13.07 -15.08
C VAL A 329 -6.94 13.86 -15.75
N LYS A 330 -7.13 15.16 -15.96
CA LYS A 330 -6.09 16.04 -16.51
C LYS A 330 -4.87 16.10 -15.57
N THR A 331 -5.09 16.27 -14.29
CA THR A 331 -4.00 16.37 -13.30
C THR A 331 -3.22 15.06 -13.19
N ILE A 332 -3.90 13.91 -13.19
CA ILE A 332 -3.27 12.59 -13.23
C ILE A 332 -2.41 12.42 -14.48
N ALA A 333 -2.94 12.78 -15.66
CA ALA A 333 -2.19 12.68 -16.91
C ALA A 333 -0.93 13.58 -16.91
N GLN A 334 -1.04 14.78 -16.36
CA GLN A 334 0.10 15.70 -16.20
C GLN A 334 1.13 15.14 -15.20
N ALA A 335 0.69 14.56 -14.10
CA ALA A 335 1.56 13.93 -13.11
C ALA A 335 2.32 12.74 -13.72
N ASP A 336 1.64 11.84 -14.44
CA ASP A 336 2.26 10.71 -15.12
C ASP A 336 3.29 11.16 -16.17
N GLN A 337 3.00 12.22 -16.91
CA GLN A 337 3.92 12.81 -17.88
C GLN A 337 5.13 13.47 -17.20
N HIS A 338 4.91 14.22 -16.13
CA HIS A 338 5.97 14.92 -15.39
C HIS A 338 6.96 13.93 -14.78
N VAL A 339 6.48 12.92 -14.05
CA VAL A 339 7.39 11.95 -13.40
C VAL A 339 8.16 11.07 -14.41
N ALA A 340 7.63 10.90 -15.62
CA ALA A 340 8.29 10.21 -16.70
C ALA A 340 9.33 11.10 -17.44
N SER A 341 9.44 12.39 -17.11
CA SER A 341 10.31 13.32 -17.81
C SER A 341 11.74 13.34 -17.27
N PRO A 342 12.75 13.68 -18.10
CA PRO A 342 14.11 13.94 -17.62
C PRO A 342 14.19 15.09 -16.60
N GLU A 343 13.27 16.06 -16.68
CA GLU A 343 13.22 17.22 -15.77
C GLU A 343 12.95 16.79 -14.33
N TYR A 344 12.03 15.84 -14.12
CA TYR A 344 11.73 15.30 -12.80
C TYR A 344 12.98 14.77 -12.07
N ARG A 345 13.93 14.19 -12.81
CA ARG A 345 15.17 13.62 -12.27
C ARG A 345 16.29 14.64 -12.03
N THR A 346 16.07 15.92 -12.29
CA THR A 346 17.08 16.97 -12.01
C THR A 346 17.22 17.26 -10.53
N LYS A 347 16.22 16.91 -9.73
CA LYS A 347 16.20 17.06 -8.27
C LYS A 347 16.25 15.68 -7.60
N PRO A 348 16.88 15.55 -6.43
CA PRO A 348 16.78 14.34 -5.63
C PRO A 348 15.32 14.03 -5.27
N MET A 349 14.97 12.75 -5.25
CA MET A 349 13.69 12.25 -4.75
C MET A 349 13.83 11.90 -3.28
N ASP A 350 12.94 12.44 -2.44
CA ASP A 350 12.89 12.11 -1.04
C ASP A 350 12.27 10.73 -0.81
N LEU A 351 12.88 9.96 0.08
CA LEU A 351 12.48 8.62 0.47
C LEU A 351 11.92 8.57 1.90
N VAL A 352 12.33 9.47 2.75
CA VAL A 352 11.88 9.56 4.15
C VAL A 352 11.59 11.02 4.47
N PHE A 353 10.50 11.24 5.16
CA PHE A 353 10.07 12.57 5.59
C PHE A 353 9.99 12.62 7.11
N ALA A 354 10.27 13.79 7.66
CA ALA A 354 10.05 14.09 9.05
C ALA A 354 9.25 15.38 9.21
N PRO A 355 8.37 15.45 10.23
CA PRO A 355 7.64 16.68 10.53
C PRO A 355 8.59 17.78 11.00
N VAL A 356 8.39 18.99 10.47
CA VAL A 356 9.17 20.16 10.84
C VAL A 356 8.36 21.03 11.79
N ASN A 357 8.94 21.39 12.92
CA ASN A 357 8.24 22.16 13.96
C ASN A 357 8.06 23.65 13.64
N LYS A 358 8.44 24.09 12.43
CA LYS A 358 8.39 25.51 12.07
C LYS A 358 6.98 26.00 11.76
N ASP A 359 6.15 25.12 11.16
CA ASP A 359 4.82 25.47 10.71
C ASP A 359 3.80 24.54 11.35
N SER A 360 2.86 25.13 12.06
CA SER A 360 1.69 24.41 12.58
C SER A 360 0.47 25.31 12.44
N VAL A 361 -0.65 24.70 12.10
CA VAL A 361 -1.96 25.36 12.14
C VAL A 361 -2.70 24.88 13.37
N TRP A 362 -3.43 25.79 14.01
CA TRP A 362 -4.25 25.41 15.14
C TRP A 362 -5.60 24.90 14.64
N VAL A 363 -5.95 23.69 15.06
CA VAL A 363 -7.22 23.04 14.69
C VAL A 363 -8.07 22.76 15.91
N ASP A 364 -9.37 22.73 15.71
CA ASP A 364 -10.31 22.23 16.70
C ASP A 364 -10.39 20.72 16.59
N TYR A 365 -10.06 20.01 17.69
CA TYR A 365 -10.00 18.56 17.75
C TYR A 365 -11.09 18.02 18.69
N LEU A 366 -12.02 17.26 18.16
CA LEU A 366 -13.15 16.71 18.89
C LEU A 366 -12.69 15.59 19.84
N SER A 367 -12.84 15.77 21.13
CA SER A 367 -12.34 14.89 22.16
C SER A 367 -13.40 14.68 23.27
N TRP A 368 -13.03 13.88 24.24
CA TRP A 368 -13.79 13.68 25.48
C TRP A 368 -13.05 14.28 26.66
N ALA A 369 -13.78 14.72 27.71
CA ALA A 369 -13.16 14.98 29.00
C ALA A 369 -12.50 13.68 29.47
N ARG A 370 -11.29 13.77 30.01
CA ARG A 370 -10.48 12.58 30.36
C ARG A 370 -9.66 12.81 31.62
N ASP A 371 -9.43 11.73 32.35
CA ASP A 371 -8.58 11.67 33.53
C ASP A 371 -7.50 10.62 33.34
N THR A 372 -6.32 10.84 33.92
CA THR A 372 -5.33 9.78 34.08
C THR A 372 -5.62 9.05 35.40
N VAL A 373 -5.86 7.76 35.32
CA VAL A 373 -6.22 6.90 36.46
C VAL A 373 -5.15 5.84 36.63
N LYS A 374 -4.75 5.61 37.85
CA LYS A 374 -3.90 4.47 38.19
C LYS A 374 -4.75 3.22 38.35
N SER A 375 -4.41 2.15 37.61
CA SER A 375 -5.09 0.85 37.71
C SER A 375 -4.81 0.20 39.07
N ASP A 376 -5.83 -0.24 39.77
CA ASP A 376 -5.75 -1.08 40.96
C ASP A 376 -5.41 -2.54 40.62
N LEU A 377 -5.63 -2.96 39.38
CA LEU A 377 -5.33 -4.31 38.91
C LEU A 377 -3.85 -4.46 38.45
N SER A 378 -3.39 -3.56 37.58
CA SER A 378 -2.07 -3.66 36.94
C SER A 378 -1.04 -2.68 37.48
N GLY A 379 -1.44 -1.65 38.24
CA GLY A 379 -0.61 -0.55 38.65
C GLY A 379 -0.20 0.42 37.56
N ALA A 380 -0.67 0.19 36.29
CA ALA A 380 -0.37 1.06 35.17
C ALA A 380 -1.26 2.32 35.17
N ASP A 381 -0.72 3.42 34.66
CA ASP A 381 -1.51 4.61 34.40
C ASP A 381 -2.20 4.46 33.05
N TRP A 382 -3.51 4.78 32.99
CA TRP A 382 -4.29 4.75 31.76
C TRP A 382 -5.25 5.94 31.67
N VAL A 383 -5.62 6.32 30.45
CA VAL A 383 -6.55 7.42 30.18
C VAL A 383 -7.97 6.89 30.19
N ARG A 384 -8.79 7.44 31.09
CA ARG A 384 -10.23 7.16 31.18
C ARG A 384 -11.00 8.31 30.56
N HIS A 385 -11.76 8.02 29.48
CA HIS A 385 -12.63 8.97 28.82
C HIS A 385 -13.98 9.06 29.50
N ASN A 386 -14.51 10.28 29.60
CA ASN A 386 -15.90 10.52 30.02
C ASN A 386 -16.74 10.82 28.76
N TYR A 387 -17.40 9.80 28.22
CA TYR A 387 -18.19 9.87 26.99
C TYR A 387 -19.45 10.75 27.12
N GLU A 388 -19.86 11.12 28.34
CA GLU A 388 -20.98 12.03 28.59
C GLU A 388 -20.54 13.52 28.50
N LYS A 389 -19.22 13.78 28.42
CA LYS A 389 -18.66 15.13 28.36
C LYS A 389 -17.81 15.34 27.11
N PRO A 390 -18.47 15.56 25.94
CA PRO A 390 -17.73 15.95 24.74
C PRO A 390 -17.07 17.31 24.96
N ILE A 391 -15.82 17.43 24.50
CA ILE A 391 -15.06 18.68 24.52
C ILE A 391 -14.37 18.89 23.17
N THR A 392 -14.05 20.13 22.88
CA THR A 392 -13.19 20.49 21.76
C THR A 392 -11.86 20.98 22.31
N LEU A 393 -10.78 20.39 21.84
CA LEU A 393 -9.41 20.78 22.17
C LEU A 393 -8.84 21.66 21.07
N ARG A 394 -8.15 22.71 21.43
CA ARG A 394 -7.38 23.50 20.49
C ARG A 394 -5.97 22.93 20.38
N CYS A 395 -5.65 22.31 19.24
CA CYS A 395 -4.42 21.52 19.06
C CYS A 395 -3.57 22.07 17.90
N PRO A 396 -2.23 22.08 18.03
CA PRO A 396 -1.36 22.39 16.90
C PRO A 396 -1.21 21.16 16.00
N LEU A 397 -1.64 21.29 14.74
CA LEU A 397 -1.42 20.31 13.67
C LEU A 397 -0.15 20.70 12.90
N ILE A 398 0.81 19.79 12.82
CA ILE A 398 2.03 19.96 12.05
C ILE A 398 1.70 19.75 10.57
N THR A 399 1.98 20.74 9.73
CA THR A 399 1.64 20.74 8.31
C THR A 399 2.84 20.67 7.38
N SER A 400 4.05 20.93 7.91
CA SER A 400 5.28 20.96 7.12
C SER A 400 6.11 19.70 7.37
N TYR A 401 6.61 19.13 6.27
CA TYR A 401 7.47 17.94 6.25
C TYR A 401 8.69 18.23 5.38
N GLU A 402 9.84 17.76 5.80
CA GLU A 402 11.10 17.87 5.04
C GLU A 402 11.65 16.46 4.77
N GLY A 403 12.26 16.29 3.60
CA GLY A 403 12.97 15.07 3.25
C GLY A 403 14.21 14.90 4.13
N THR A 404 14.33 13.77 4.82
CA THR A 404 15.50 13.45 5.67
C THR A 404 16.42 12.42 5.03
N LEU A 405 15.94 11.75 4.00
CA LEU A 405 16.70 10.83 3.17
C LEU A 405 16.24 10.99 1.73
N SER A 406 17.19 11.27 0.83
CA SER A 406 16.92 11.50 -0.59
C SER A 406 17.85 10.69 -1.47
N VAL A 407 17.43 10.44 -2.70
CA VAL A 407 18.24 9.78 -3.72
C VAL A 407 18.17 10.56 -5.03
N GLN A 408 19.34 10.77 -5.67
CA GLN A 408 19.39 11.28 -7.04
C GLN A 408 18.97 10.16 -8.00
N LEU A 409 17.87 10.33 -8.72
CA LEU A 409 17.40 9.32 -9.66
C LEU A 409 18.36 9.19 -10.86
N PRO A 410 18.67 7.95 -11.32
CA PRO A 410 19.47 7.72 -12.51
C PRO A 410 18.66 7.93 -13.79
N GLU A 411 19.31 7.86 -14.96
CA GLU A 411 18.63 7.75 -16.26
C GLU A 411 18.03 6.35 -16.46
N ALA A 412 18.74 5.34 -15.98
CA ALA A 412 18.28 3.95 -16.00
C ALA A 412 18.90 3.14 -14.87
N TYR A 413 18.22 2.05 -14.47
CA TYR A 413 18.84 0.96 -13.73
C TYR A 413 19.19 -0.18 -14.67
N VAL A 414 20.28 -0.89 -14.36
CA VAL A 414 20.67 -2.12 -15.05
C VAL A 414 20.71 -3.25 -14.04
N LEU A 415 19.93 -4.30 -14.28
CA LEU A 415 19.87 -5.46 -13.41
C LEU A 415 20.31 -6.71 -14.19
N MET A 416 21.18 -7.50 -13.56
CA MET A 416 21.73 -8.70 -14.16
C MET A 416 20.71 -9.83 -14.27
N PRO A 417 20.81 -10.75 -15.28
CA PRO A 417 19.81 -11.75 -15.57
C PRO A 417 19.61 -12.80 -14.46
N GLN A 418 20.62 -13.02 -13.61
CA GLN A 418 20.50 -13.97 -12.47
C GLN A 418 19.56 -13.48 -11.36
N TRP A 419 19.05 -12.28 -11.44
CA TRP A 419 18.05 -11.72 -10.49
C TRP A 419 16.62 -11.88 -11.01
N ASP A 420 16.32 -13.04 -11.57
CA ASP A 420 15.05 -13.39 -12.20
C ASP A 420 13.84 -13.08 -11.31
N LYS A 421 13.89 -13.43 -10.01
CA LYS A 421 12.83 -13.13 -9.05
C LYS A 421 12.57 -11.61 -8.89
N VAL A 422 13.60 -10.80 -9.01
CA VAL A 422 13.45 -9.33 -8.98
C VAL A 422 12.88 -8.84 -10.30
N ILE A 423 13.31 -9.42 -11.43
CA ILE A 423 12.76 -9.10 -12.75
C ILE A 423 11.27 -9.45 -12.81
N ASP A 424 10.84 -10.59 -12.26
CA ASP A 424 9.43 -10.97 -12.14
C ASP A 424 8.60 -9.95 -11.32
N LEU A 425 9.20 -9.33 -10.30
CA LEU A 425 8.56 -8.25 -9.55
C LEU A 425 8.43 -6.98 -10.38
N LEU A 426 9.41 -6.66 -11.23
CA LEU A 426 9.27 -5.52 -12.16
C LEU A 426 8.06 -5.70 -13.08
N ASP A 427 7.84 -6.92 -13.59
CA ASP A 427 6.68 -7.25 -14.42
C ASP A 427 5.37 -7.10 -13.63
N LEU A 428 5.33 -7.61 -12.39
CA LEU A 428 4.16 -7.47 -11.51
C LEU A 428 3.81 -6.01 -11.20
N HIS A 429 4.82 -5.16 -11.08
CA HIS A 429 4.65 -3.73 -10.84
C HIS A 429 4.48 -2.90 -12.12
N ASN A 430 4.33 -3.57 -13.28
CA ASN A 430 4.20 -2.92 -14.58
C ASN A 430 5.34 -1.91 -14.86
N ILE A 431 6.56 -2.25 -14.43
CA ILE A 431 7.77 -1.48 -14.69
C ILE A 431 8.36 -1.95 -16.01
N ARG A 432 8.41 -1.07 -17.00
CA ARG A 432 8.92 -1.38 -18.33
C ARG A 432 10.44 -1.41 -18.34
N TYR A 433 11.00 -2.39 -19.07
CA TYR A 433 12.45 -2.53 -19.29
C TYR A 433 12.73 -3.09 -20.69
N SER A 434 13.95 -2.94 -21.16
CA SER A 434 14.47 -3.63 -22.33
C SER A 434 15.50 -4.67 -21.91
N ARG A 435 15.62 -5.78 -22.68
CA ARG A 435 16.66 -6.80 -22.45
C ARG A 435 17.80 -6.61 -23.43
N LEU A 436 19.04 -6.70 -22.93
CA LEU A 436 20.22 -6.74 -23.77
C LEU A 436 20.28 -8.09 -24.52
N THR A 437 20.40 -8.04 -25.84
CA THR A 437 20.53 -9.24 -26.68
C THR A 437 21.96 -9.74 -26.75
N GLU A 438 22.93 -8.87 -26.49
CA GLU A 438 24.37 -9.14 -26.47
C GLU A 438 25.03 -8.44 -25.29
N PRO A 439 26.24 -8.84 -24.88
CA PRO A 439 26.98 -8.16 -23.85
C PRO A 439 27.27 -6.70 -24.25
N LYS A 440 27.09 -5.77 -23.32
CA LYS A 440 27.29 -4.35 -23.53
C LYS A 440 28.15 -3.73 -22.43
N GLU A 441 29.19 -3.00 -22.81
CA GLU A 441 29.91 -2.14 -21.86
C GLU A 441 29.10 -0.88 -21.56
N MET A 442 28.94 -0.58 -20.28
CA MET A 442 28.21 0.59 -19.80
C MET A 442 28.99 1.27 -18.67
N THR A 443 29.03 2.61 -18.69
CA THR A 443 29.51 3.39 -17.55
C THR A 443 28.38 3.53 -16.56
N VAL A 444 28.58 2.99 -15.36
CA VAL A 444 27.56 2.89 -14.32
C VAL A 444 28.11 3.36 -12.98
N GLN A 445 27.22 3.90 -12.17
CA GLN A 445 27.46 4.07 -10.75
C GLN A 445 27.03 2.81 -10.01
N THR A 446 27.92 2.29 -9.20
CA THR A 446 27.68 1.09 -8.38
C THR A 446 27.67 1.44 -6.90
N TYR A 447 26.92 0.67 -6.13
CA TYR A 447 26.96 0.69 -4.67
C TYR A 447 27.68 -0.57 -4.17
N ARG A 448 28.64 -0.38 -3.28
CA ARG A 448 29.36 -1.47 -2.62
C ARG A 448 29.10 -1.41 -1.14
N TYR A 449 28.46 -2.43 -0.60
CA TYR A 449 28.15 -2.51 0.82
C TYR A 449 29.41 -2.62 1.66
N THR A 450 29.47 -1.82 2.73
CA THR A 450 30.54 -1.85 3.73
C THR A 450 30.06 -2.38 5.06
N LYS A 451 28.75 -2.23 5.34
CA LYS A 451 28.11 -2.73 6.55
C LYS A 451 26.61 -2.89 6.35
N ALA A 452 26.04 -3.89 7.01
CA ALA A 452 24.61 -4.06 7.11
C ALA A 452 24.20 -4.37 8.55
N THR A 453 23.01 -3.89 8.91
CA THR A 453 22.35 -4.20 10.19
C THR A 453 21.06 -4.92 9.89
N PHE A 454 20.96 -6.16 10.34
CA PHE A 454 19.77 -6.98 10.18
C PHE A 454 18.86 -6.86 11.39
N SER A 455 17.56 -7.07 11.18
CA SER A 455 16.63 -7.25 12.28
C SER A 455 16.97 -8.53 13.04
N THR A 456 16.82 -8.48 14.36
CA THR A 456 16.94 -9.66 15.23
C THR A 456 15.65 -10.47 15.30
N ARG A 457 14.57 -9.98 14.69
CA ARG A 457 13.26 -10.62 14.64
C ARG A 457 12.81 -10.75 13.20
N GLN A 458 12.12 -11.83 12.91
CA GLN A 458 11.41 -12.00 11.65
C GLN A 458 10.24 -11.00 11.56
N SER A 459 9.94 -10.56 10.34
CA SER A 459 8.77 -9.78 9.99
C SER A 459 8.26 -10.26 8.63
N GLU A 460 6.99 -10.58 8.54
CA GLU A 460 6.35 -11.03 7.29
C GLU A 460 7.13 -12.17 6.60
N GLY A 461 7.54 -13.17 7.37
CA GLY A 461 8.31 -14.32 6.87
C GLY A 461 9.76 -14.04 6.46
N ARG A 462 10.26 -12.82 6.66
CA ARG A 462 11.60 -12.38 6.25
C ARG A 462 12.41 -11.80 7.42
N ILE A 463 13.71 -11.69 7.23
CA ILE A 463 14.61 -10.96 8.15
C ILE A 463 14.96 -9.64 7.47
N PRO A 464 14.36 -8.51 7.90
CA PRO A 464 14.63 -7.21 7.30
C PRO A 464 16.08 -6.73 7.48
N VAL A 465 16.60 -6.04 6.47
CA VAL A 465 17.83 -5.26 6.55
C VAL A 465 17.46 -3.84 6.99
N LEU A 466 17.72 -3.52 8.25
CA LEU A 466 17.30 -2.25 8.87
C LEU A 466 18.14 -1.06 8.40
N LYS A 467 19.42 -1.29 8.10
CA LYS A 467 20.36 -0.26 7.67
C LYS A 467 21.46 -0.87 6.83
N THR A 468 21.82 -0.18 5.76
CA THR A 468 23.02 -0.46 4.95
C THR A 468 23.93 0.75 4.93
N GLU A 469 25.26 0.50 4.94
CA GLU A 469 26.29 1.48 4.64
C GLU A 469 27.01 1.02 3.36
N TYR A 470 27.28 1.93 2.45
CA TYR A 470 27.91 1.59 1.18
C TYR A 470 28.74 2.76 0.63
N THR A 471 29.67 2.43 -0.24
CA THR A 471 30.40 3.40 -1.05
C THR A 471 29.86 3.43 -2.46
N THR A 472 29.97 4.55 -3.14
CA THR A 472 29.59 4.71 -4.54
C THR A 472 30.83 4.86 -5.41
N GLN A 473 30.79 4.27 -6.61
CA GLN A 473 31.89 4.39 -7.58
C GLN A 473 31.34 4.42 -9.00
N MET A 474 31.88 5.32 -9.83
CA MET A 474 31.67 5.29 -11.29
C MET A 474 32.67 4.33 -11.91
N GLU A 475 32.20 3.37 -12.68
CA GLU A 475 33.06 2.38 -13.33
C GLU A 475 32.44 1.89 -14.65
N THR A 476 33.29 1.47 -15.58
CA THR A 476 32.83 0.82 -16.81
C THR A 476 32.74 -0.68 -16.54
N ARG A 477 31.57 -1.26 -16.82
CA ARG A 477 31.27 -2.68 -16.60
C ARG A 477 30.60 -3.30 -17.81
N THR A 478 30.92 -4.56 -18.05
CA THR A 478 30.22 -5.37 -19.05
C THR A 478 28.96 -5.94 -18.45
N CYS A 479 27.82 -5.54 -18.99
CA CYS A 479 26.51 -6.12 -18.69
C CYS A 479 26.29 -7.31 -19.64
N PRO A 480 26.09 -8.54 -19.13
CA PRO A 480 25.91 -9.71 -20.00
C PRO A 480 24.59 -9.64 -20.79
N ALA A 481 24.50 -10.42 -21.86
CA ALA A 481 23.24 -10.66 -22.56
C ALA A 481 22.17 -11.16 -21.58
N GLY A 482 20.90 -10.73 -21.77
CA GLY A 482 19.80 -11.00 -20.86
C GLY A 482 19.65 -10.02 -19.70
N SER A 483 20.66 -9.14 -19.45
CA SER A 483 20.49 -8.04 -18.48
C SER A 483 19.32 -7.14 -18.87
N VAL A 484 18.59 -6.62 -17.90
CA VAL A 484 17.48 -5.69 -18.14
C VAL A 484 17.90 -4.25 -17.87
N VAL A 485 17.49 -3.36 -18.75
CA VAL A 485 17.70 -1.91 -18.64
C VAL A 485 16.33 -1.26 -18.39
N ILE A 486 16.17 -0.67 -17.23
CA ILE A 486 14.94 -0.05 -16.75
C ILE A 486 15.09 1.46 -16.98
N ASP A 487 14.55 1.95 -18.08
CA ASP A 487 14.52 3.38 -18.38
C ASP A 487 13.60 4.12 -17.39
N MET A 488 14.12 5.17 -16.80
CA MET A 488 13.37 5.97 -15.82
C MET A 488 12.36 6.93 -16.46
N ASN A 489 12.35 7.07 -17.81
CA ASN A 489 11.34 7.82 -18.56
C ASN A 489 10.03 7.04 -18.68
N GLN A 490 9.42 6.72 -17.54
CA GLN A 490 8.16 6.02 -17.45
C GLN A 490 7.39 6.42 -16.19
N PRO A 491 6.06 6.35 -16.15
CA PRO A 491 5.27 6.70 -14.96
C PRO A 491 5.69 5.92 -13.71
N ASN A 492 6.04 4.63 -13.86
CA ASN A 492 6.48 3.77 -12.76
C ASN A 492 8.00 3.86 -12.44
N GLY A 493 8.72 4.84 -13.00
CA GLY A 493 10.16 5.04 -12.71
C GLY A 493 10.43 5.26 -11.22
N ARG A 494 9.58 6.02 -10.53
CA ARG A 494 9.72 6.23 -9.08
C ARG A 494 9.57 4.94 -8.29
N LEU A 495 8.62 4.09 -8.67
CA LEU A 495 8.43 2.78 -8.05
C LEU A 495 9.65 1.87 -8.28
N ALA A 496 10.27 1.92 -9.48
CA ALA A 496 11.52 1.21 -9.71
C ALA A 496 12.63 1.65 -8.74
N ALA A 497 12.72 2.95 -8.46
CA ALA A 497 13.68 3.46 -7.48
C ALA A 497 13.33 2.97 -6.05
N TRP A 498 12.06 2.98 -5.65
CA TRP A 498 11.62 2.44 -4.35
C TRP A 498 11.98 0.96 -4.19
N LEU A 499 11.87 0.16 -5.23
CA LEU A 499 12.23 -1.25 -5.20
C LEU A 499 13.75 -1.47 -5.14
N LEU A 500 14.54 -0.67 -5.89
CA LEU A 500 15.94 -0.98 -6.18
C LEU A 500 16.95 -0.16 -5.37
N GLU A 501 16.59 0.99 -4.81
CA GLU A 501 17.51 1.77 -4.00
C GLU A 501 17.74 1.13 -2.62
N PRO A 502 19.02 0.89 -2.23
CA PRO A 502 19.32 0.15 -1.01
C PRO A 502 18.92 0.88 0.28
N SER A 503 18.77 2.18 0.23
CA SER A 503 18.37 3.00 1.38
C SER A 503 16.85 3.22 1.47
N ALA A 504 16.08 2.84 0.44
CA ALA A 504 14.63 3.06 0.44
C ALA A 504 13.92 2.17 1.48
N PRO A 505 13.08 2.74 2.34
CA PRO A 505 12.25 1.95 3.25
C PRO A 505 11.36 0.98 2.48
N GLY A 506 11.22 -0.25 2.98
CA GLY A 506 10.41 -1.27 2.31
C GLY A 506 10.95 -1.76 0.96
N SER A 507 12.17 -1.37 0.54
CA SER A 507 12.80 -1.82 -0.70
C SER A 507 13.08 -3.33 -0.72
N LEU A 508 13.45 -3.86 -1.89
CA LEU A 508 13.86 -5.26 -2.01
C LEU A 508 15.13 -5.56 -1.20
N VAL A 509 15.98 -4.55 -0.95
CA VAL A 509 17.10 -4.68 0.00
C VAL A 509 16.57 -4.80 1.43
N TYR A 510 15.67 -3.93 1.84
CA TYR A 510 15.04 -4.02 3.16
C TYR A 510 14.41 -5.40 3.40
N TRP A 511 13.69 -5.95 2.43
CA TRP A 511 13.04 -7.24 2.52
C TRP A 511 13.97 -8.44 2.28
N GLY A 512 15.28 -8.21 2.11
CA GLY A 512 16.28 -9.26 2.06
C GLY A 512 16.36 -10.04 0.76
N PHE A 513 15.84 -9.53 -0.37
CA PHE A 513 16.01 -10.17 -1.68
C PHE A 513 17.46 -10.27 -2.12
N PHE A 514 18.32 -9.42 -1.56
CA PHE A 514 19.76 -9.34 -1.87
C PHE A 514 20.66 -9.70 -0.68
N ASN A 515 20.14 -10.39 0.35
CA ASN A 515 20.91 -10.71 1.56
C ASN A 515 22.23 -11.44 1.26
N GLN A 516 22.26 -12.32 0.27
CA GLN A 516 23.47 -13.03 -0.17
C GLN A 516 24.57 -12.12 -0.72
N VAL A 517 24.22 -10.89 -1.11
CA VAL A 517 25.17 -9.86 -1.54
C VAL A 517 25.49 -8.87 -0.41
N VAL A 518 24.45 -8.46 0.32
CA VAL A 518 24.57 -7.51 1.44
C VAL A 518 25.47 -8.08 2.54
N GLN A 519 25.36 -9.36 2.80
CA GLN A 519 26.22 -10.11 3.69
C GLN A 519 26.69 -11.38 2.99
N SER A 520 27.78 -11.23 2.21
CA SER A 520 28.34 -12.39 1.54
C SER A 520 28.94 -13.34 2.58
N THR A 521 28.38 -14.55 2.65
CA THR A 521 29.01 -15.67 3.37
C THR A 521 30.08 -16.24 2.47
N ASN A 522 31.33 -15.92 2.76
CA ASN A 522 32.42 -16.65 2.11
C ASN A 522 32.65 -17.90 2.94
N GLU A 523 32.41 -19.04 2.34
CA GLU A 523 32.93 -20.30 2.88
C GLU A 523 34.46 -20.26 2.80
N PHE A 524 35.08 -19.79 3.88
CA PHE A 524 36.52 -19.77 3.93
C PHE A 524 37.03 -20.50 5.14
N TRP A 525 37.65 -21.59 4.80
CA TRP A 525 38.58 -22.27 5.67
C TRP A 525 39.91 -21.48 5.63
N ILE A 526 40.02 -20.47 6.51
CA ILE A 526 41.30 -19.80 6.67
C ILE A 526 42.26 -20.80 7.29
N ARG A 527 43.11 -21.38 6.47
CA ARG A 527 44.17 -22.26 6.97
C ARG A 527 45.21 -21.40 7.65
N LEU A 528 45.36 -21.59 8.95
CA LEU A 528 46.29 -20.84 9.80
C LEU A 528 47.70 -20.75 9.19
N PRO A 529 48.39 -21.84 8.78
CA PRO A 529 49.74 -21.74 8.21
C PRO A 529 49.84 -20.83 6.98
N TYR A 530 48.85 -20.95 6.07
CA TYR A 530 48.80 -20.14 4.86
C TYR A 530 48.61 -18.64 5.14
N MET A 531 47.69 -18.30 6.01
CA MET A 531 47.42 -16.90 6.32
C MET A 531 48.47 -16.24 7.17
N GLU A 532 49.14 -16.99 8.06
CA GLU A 532 50.29 -16.56 8.81
C GLU A 532 51.46 -16.14 7.86
N GLU A 533 51.75 -17.00 6.89
CA GLU A 533 52.81 -16.75 5.92
C GLU A 533 52.46 -15.56 4.99
N LYS A 534 51.20 -15.56 4.50
CA LYS A 534 50.70 -14.50 3.64
C LYS A 534 50.60 -13.14 4.34
N GLY A 535 50.17 -13.12 5.60
CA GLY A 535 50.16 -11.91 6.43
C GLY A 535 51.55 -11.30 6.59
N ARG A 536 52.56 -12.13 6.91
CA ARG A 536 53.96 -11.66 7.00
C ARG A 536 54.50 -11.13 5.67
N GLU A 537 54.12 -11.77 4.57
CA GLU A 537 54.47 -11.32 3.21
C GLU A 537 53.86 -9.92 2.92
N LEU A 538 52.59 -9.74 3.23
CA LEU A 538 51.89 -8.46 3.05
C LEU A 538 52.52 -7.34 3.89
N LEU A 539 52.81 -7.60 5.18
CA LEU A 539 53.46 -6.61 6.07
C LEU A 539 54.86 -6.22 5.60
N LYS A 540 55.58 -7.10 4.90
CA LYS A 540 56.88 -6.77 4.29
C LYS A 540 56.75 -5.92 3.05
N LYS A 541 55.69 -6.09 2.26
CA LYS A 541 55.48 -5.43 0.97
C LYS A 541 54.79 -4.08 1.09
N ASP A 542 53.97 -3.90 2.12
CA ASP A 542 53.12 -2.72 2.28
C ASP A 542 53.37 -2.05 3.65
N PRO A 543 54.18 -0.97 3.69
CA PRO A 543 54.43 -0.22 4.92
C PRO A 543 53.17 0.44 5.52
N ALA A 544 52.19 0.84 4.68
CA ALA A 544 50.97 1.46 5.16
C ALA A 544 50.09 0.42 5.86
N LEU A 545 49.98 -0.78 5.29
CA LEU A 545 49.30 -1.90 5.91
C LEU A 545 49.95 -2.32 7.23
N LYS A 546 51.28 -2.27 7.29
CA LYS A 546 52.01 -2.55 8.54
C LYS A 546 51.64 -1.56 9.63
N ALA A 547 51.63 -0.26 9.32
CA ALA A 547 51.23 0.78 10.27
C ALA A 547 49.76 0.60 10.73
N GLU A 548 48.85 0.29 9.80
CA GLU A 548 47.44 0.00 10.10
C GLU A 548 47.30 -1.21 11.06
N PHE A 549 48.07 -2.26 10.80
CA PHE A 549 48.06 -3.47 11.65
C PHE A 549 48.62 -3.18 13.04
N GLU A 550 49.73 -2.48 13.15
CA GLU A 550 50.36 -2.10 14.42
C GLU A 550 49.42 -1.21 15.27
N GLU A 551 48.69 -0.29 14.63
CA GLU A 551 47.71 0.55 15.31
C GLU A 551 46.55 -0.31 15.85
N ARG A 552 46.05 -1.23 15.04
CA ARG A 552 44.95 -2.11 15.42
C ARG A 552 45.31 -3.11 16.52
N MET A 553 46.57 -3.53 16.60
CA MET A 553 47.12 -4.38 17.65
C MET A 553 47.16 -3.72 19.02
N LYS A 554 46.97 -2.40 19.11
CA LYS A 554 46.83 -1.68 20.38
C LYS A 554 45.49 -1.93 21.06
N ASP A 555 44.48 -2.37 20.31
CA ASP A 555 43.19 -2.82 20.87
C ASP A 555 43.36 -4.21 21.51
N PRO A 556 43.20 -4.34 22.85
CA PRO A 556 43.36 -5.61 23.55
C PRO A 556 42.38 -6.69 23.09
N ALA A 557 41.18 -6.31 22.63
CA ALA A 557 40.17 -7.26 22.11
C ALA A 557 40.65 -7.87 20.80
N PHE A 558 41.14 -7.04 19.88
CA PHE A 558 41.69 -7.50 18.61
C PHE A 558 42.98 -8.32 18.80
N ALA A 559 43.91 -7.85 19.65
CA ALA A 559 45.20 -8.48 19.84
C ALA A 559 45.14 -9.88 20.46
N LYS A 560 44.03 -10.20 21.19
CA LYS A 560 43.76 -11.52 21.77
C LYS A 560 42.94 -12.43 20.90
N ASP A 561 42.38 -11.92 19.80
CA ASP A 561 41.54 -12.68 18.90
C ASP A 561 42.33 -13.08 17.62
N SER A 562 42.90 -14.28 17.66
CA SER A 562 43.65 -14.83 16.53
C SER A 562 42.81 -14.92 15.24
N GLN A 563 41.50 -15.17 15.35
CA GLN A 563 40.62 -15.26 14.20
C GLN A 563 40.37 -13.87 13.59
N ALA A 564 40.22 -12.85 14.41
CA ALA A 564 40.09 -11.47 13.96
C ALA A 564 41.39 -10.99 13.22
N ILE A 565 42.55 -11.38 13.74
CA ILE A 565 43.86 -11.08 13.13
C ILE A 565 43.96 -11.77 11.77
N LEU A 566 43.66 -13.04 11.68
CA LEU A 566 43.71 -13.79 10.42
C LEU A 566 42.71 -13.24 9.40
N ASN A 567 41.50 -12.89 9.85
CA ASN A 567 40.51 -12.22 9.03
C ASN A 567 40.96 -10.86 8.51
N PHE A 568 41.67 -10.09 9.31
CA PHE A 568 42.26 -8.80 8.86
C PHE A 568 43.13 -9.00 7.63
N PHE A 569 44.09 -9.93 7.66
CA PHE A 569 44.95 -10.23 6.50
C PHE A 569 44.16 -10.87 5.35
N TYR A 570 43.20 -11.75 5.66
CA TYR A 570 42.35 -12.37 4.66
C TYR A 570 41.60 -11.31 3.83
N GLN A 571 41.00 -10.31 4.47
CA GLN A 571 40.31 -9.23 3.79
C GLN A 571 41.21 -8.41 2.87
N LYS A 572 42.51 -8.26 3.21
CA LYS A 572 43.47 -7.59 2.35
C LYS A 572 43.82 -8.42 1.11
N VAL A 573 43.90 -9.73 1.23
CA VAL A 573 44.08 -10.66 0.10
C VAL A 573 42.85 -10.70 -0.79
N LYS A 574 41.66 -10.70 -0.16
CA LYS A 574 40.36 -10.79 -0.86
C LYS A 574 40.09 -9.60 -1.77
N LYS A 575 40.56 -8.40 -1.41
CA LYS A 575 40.34 -7.18 -2.23
C LYS A 575 40.78 -7.34 -3.68
N THR A 576 41.71 -8.24 -3.97
CA THR A 576 42.23 -8.49 -5.32
C THR A 576 41.45 -9.58 -6.08
N ALA A 577 40.69 -10.43 -5.41
CA ALA A 577 40.12 -11.64 -6.02
C ALA A 577 38.62 -11.60 -6.40
N HIS A 578 37.84 -10.71 -5.80
CA HIS A 578 36.36 -10.73 -5.97
C HIS A 578 35.80 -9.33 -6.23
N GLN A 579 35.84 -8.88 -7.48
CA GLN A 579 35.32 -7.57 -7.91
C GLN A 579 33.80 -7.39 -7.73
N ASN A 580 33.04 -8.49 -7.52
CA ASN A 580 31.57 -8.46 -7.46
C ASN A 580 31.00 -8.76 -6.07
N ASN A 581 31.84 -9.06 -5.07
CA ASN A 581 31.34 -9.26 -3.71
C ASN A 581 30.88 -7.93 -3.12
N GLU A 582 29.73 -7.97 -2.38
CA GLU A 582 29.15 -6.80 -1.75
C GLU A 582 28.71 -5.71 -2.74
N LEU A 583 28.64 -6.05 -4.03
CA LEU A 583 28.22 -5.14 -5.09
C LEU A 583 26.68 -5.22 -5.25
N HIS A 584 26.01 -4.10 -5.02
CA HIS A 584 24.55 -4.03 -5.22
C HIS A 584 24.18 -4.43 -6.66
N PRO A 585 23.17 -5.31 -6.85
CA PRO A 585 22.85 -5.86 -8.16
C PRO A 585 22.25 -4.87 -9.17
N ALA A 586 21.56 -3.84 -8.71
CA ALA A 586 21.02 -2.80 -9.57
C ALA A 586 22.05 -1.67 -9.76
N TRP A 587 22.63 -1.60 -10.94
CA TRP A 587 23.60 -0.55 -11.29
C TRP A 587 22.87 0.65 -11.89
N ARG A 588 23.42 1.84 -11.71
CA ARG A 588 22.78 3.09 -12.05
C ARG A 588 23.50 3.76 -13.23
N VAL A 589 22.79 4.00 -14.32
CA VAL A 589 23.29 4.83 -15.43
C VAL A 589 23.00 6.28 -15.05
N MET A 590 24.04 7.01 -14.68
CA MET A 590 23.94 8.42 -14.32
C MET A 590 24.15 9.29 -15.56
N LYS A 591 23.63 10.53 -15.52
CA LYS A 591 23.83 11.53 -16.59
C LYS A 591 25.27 11.98 -16.68
#